data_41db87d613eaf547592fce7986165737
#
_entry.id   41db87d613eaf547592fce7986165737
#
_cell.length_a   1.000
_cell.length_b   1.000
_cell.length_c   1.000
_cell.angle_alpha   90.00
_cell.angle_beta   90.00
_cell.angle_gamma   90.00
#
_symmetry.space_group_name_H-M   'P 1'
#
loop_
_entity.id
_entity.type
_entity.pdbx_description
1 polymer ?
#
loop_
_entity_poly.entity_id
_entity_poly.type
_entity_poly.pdbx_seq_one_letter_code
_entity_poly.pdbx_strand_id
1 'polypeptide(L)' 'MAIDLSLFNSSVTTLLNHLTRHYAEDAKLETYVICARVTSAKIPGGSGINWIVNPGGEELAGGLLRDVLNAVEGNGDRQ' A
#
# COMPACT_ATOMS: atom_id res chain seq x y z
N MET A 1 20.47 10.14 2.01
CA MET A 1 20.48 9.58 0.65
C MET A 1 19.12 9.73 0.01
N ALA A 2 19.07 10.28 -1.18
CA ALA A 2 17.80 10.46 -1.90
C ALA A 2 17.38 9.15 -2.55
N ILE A 3 16.11 8.82 -2.44
CA ILE A 3 15.54 7.65 -3.07
C ILE A 3 14.75 8.10 -4.31
N ASP A 4 14.96 7.42 -5.42
CA ASP A 4 14.20 7.71 -6.63
C ASP A 4 12.82 7.11 -6.54
N LEU A 5 11.88 7.89 -6.00
CA LEU A 5 10.51 7.46 -5.82
C LEU A 5 9.77 7.26 -7.15
N SER A 6 10.22 7.96 -8.21
CA SER A 6 9.60 7.80 -9.52
C SER A 6 9.85 6.41 -10.08
N LEU A 7 11.06 5.90 -9.97
CA LEU A 7 11.38 4.53 -10.39
C LEU A 7 10.64 3.51 -9.54
N PHE A 8 10.59 3.73 -8.24
CA PHE A 8 9.88 2.85 -7.32
C PHE A 8 8.39 2.79 -7.69
N ASN A 9 7.76 3.94 -7.90
CA ASN A 9 6.35 4.01 -8.27
C ASN A 9 6.06 3.30 -9.58
N SER A 10 6.93 3.44 -10.58
CA SER A 10 6.78 2.75 -11.86
C SER A 10 6.83 1.25 -11.69
N SER A 11 7.77 0.75 -10.91
CA SER A 11 7.92 -0.69 -10.66
C SER A 11 6.72 -1.26 -9.91
N VAL A 12 6.27 -0.55 -8.89
CA VAL A 12 5.10 -0.96 -8.10
C VAL A 12 3.84 -0.95 -8.94
N THR A 13 3.64 0.09 -9.73
CA THR A 13 2.46 0.19 -10.60
C THR A 13 2.41 -0.96 -11.60
N THR A 14 3.55 -1.29 -12.19
CA THR A 14 3.65 -2.41 -13.14
C THR A 14 3.27 -3.72 -12.45
N LEU A 15 3.82 -3.98 -11.28
CA LEU A 15 3.52 -5.19 -10.52
C LEU A 15 2.05 -5.27 -10.14
N LEU A 16 1.49 -4.19 -9.63
CA LEU A 16 0.10 -4.16 -9.19
C LEU A 16 -0.87 -4.29 -10.37
N ASN A 17 -0.56 -3.70 -11.51
CA ASN A 17 -1.36 -3.89 -12.73
C ASN A 17 -1.35 -5.34 -13.16
N HIS A 18 -0.21 -5.98 -13.07
CA HIS A 18 -0.07 -7.39 -13.41
C HIS A 18 -0.93 -8.26 -12.49
N LEU A 19 -0.90 -7.99 -11.18
CA LEU A 19 -1.73 -8.71 -10.22
C LEU A 19 -3.22 -8.43 -10.43
N THR A 20 -3.56 -7.21 -10.77
CA THR A 20 -4.95 -6.80 -10.99
C THR A 20 -5.59 -7.60 -12.11
N ARG A 21 -4.86 -7.88 -13.16
CA ARG A 21 -5.37 -8.65 -14.30
C ARG A 21 -5.67 -10.10 -13.98
N HIS A 22 -5.17 -10.60 -12.88
CA HIS A 22 -5.52 -11.94 -12.42
C HIS A 22 -6.97 -12.02 -11.91
N TYR A 23 -7.57 -10.90 -11.55
CA TYR A 23 -8.97 -10.87 -11.12
C TYR A 23 -9.92 -10.94 -12.31
N ALA A 24 -9.64 -10.14 -13.33
CA ALA A 24 -10.41 -10.11 -14.57
C ALA A 24 -9.62 -9.35 -15.63
N GLU A 25 -9.86 -9.65 -16.89
CA GLU A 25 -9.16 -8.98 -18.00
C GLU A 25 -9.42 -7.48 -18.04
N ASP A 26 -10.61 -7.06 -17.63
CA ASP A 26 -11.00 -5.65 -17.62
C ASP A 26 -10.77 -4.96 -16.27
N ALA A 27 -10.18 -5.66 -15.32
CA ALA A 27 -9.90 -5.07 -14.02
C ALA A 27 -8.89 -3.95 -14.15
N LYS A 28 -9.09 -2.89 -13.39
CA LYS A 28 -8.21 -1.72 -13.40
C LYS A 28 -7.75 -1.41 -11.99
N LEU A 29 -6.51 -1.00 -11.88
CA LEU A 29 -5.97 -0.54 -10.61
C LEU A 29 -6.51 0.85 -10.32
N GLU A 30 -7.25 1.00 -9.24
CA GLU A 30 -7.83 2.28 -8.84
C GLU A 30 -6.87 3.06 -7.95
N THR A 31 -6.41 2.44 -6.89
CA THR A 31 -5.47 3.08 -5.96
C THR A 31 -4.66 2.02 -5.24
N TYR A 32 -3.52 2.41 -4.73
CA TYR A 32 -2.72 1.55 -3.87
C TYR A 32 -2.05 2.37 -2.77
N VAL A 33 -1.79 1.70 -1.66
CA VAL A 33 -0.99 2.25 -0.57
C VAL A 33 0.03 1.20 -0.19
N ILE A 34 1.28 1.59 -0.08
CA ILE A 34 2.33 0.73 0.44
C ILE A 34 2.79 1.34 1.74
N CYS A 35 2.74 0.57 2.81
CA CYS A 35 3.15 1.08 4.11
C CYS A 35 3.99 0.03 4.85
N ALA A 36 4.83 0.53 5.72
CA ALA A 36 5.69 -0.32 6.52
C ALA A 36 5.92 0.30 7.88
N ARG A 37 6.01 -0.53 8.89
CA ARG A 37 6.46 -0.12 10.21
C ARG A 37 7.93 -0.45 10.31
N VAL A 38 8.74 0.53 10.70
CA VAL A 38 10.16 0.31 10.93
C VAL A 38 10.46 0.54 12.41
N THR A 39 11.39 -0.20 12.94
CA THR A 39 11.78 -0.08 14.34
C THR A 39 13.28 0.19 14.42
N SER A 40 13.68 1.03 15.35
CA SER A 40 15.08 1.33 15.61
C SER A 40 15.20 2.02 16.96
N ALA A 41 16.27 1.75 17.66
CA ALA A 41 16.56 2.45 18.91
C ALA A 41 16.83 3.95 18.65
N LYS A 42 17.14 4.33 17.42
CA LYS A 42 17.40 5.73 17.05
C LYS A 42 16.14 6.52 16.74
N ILE A 43 15.00 5.85 16.63
CA ILE A 43 13.72 6.52 16.36
C ILE A 43 13.09 6.90 17.69
N PRO A 44 12.65 8.16 17.89
CA PRO A 44 11.90 8.52 19.09
C PRO A 44 10.65 7.63 19.23
N GLY A 45 10.50 7.00 20.37
CA GLY A 45 9.41 6.04 20.61
C GLY A 45 9.69 4.64 20.07
N GLY A 46 10.82 4.41 19.41
CA GLY A 46 11.26 3.08 18.95
C GLY A 46 10.71 2.63 17.62
N SER A 47 9.75 3.32 17.03
CA SER A 47 9.18 2.91 15.74
C SER A 47 8.66 4.11 14.94
N GLY A 48 8.53 3.89 13.65
CA GLY A 48 7.95 4.87 12.74
C GLY A 48 7.19 4.16 11.64
N ILE A 49 6.35 4.91 10.94
CA ILE A 49 5.57 4.38 9.83
C ILE A 49 5.95 5.15 8.56
N ASN A 50 6.25 4.40 7.51
CA ASN A 50 6.45 4.97 6.19
C ASN A 50 5.31 4.53 5.29
N TRP A 51 4.86 5.41 4.40
CA TRP A 51 3.84 5.03 3.44
C TRP A 51 4.03 5.77 2.12
N ILE A 52 3.53 5.15 1.06
CA ILE A 52 3.50 5.73 -0.29
C ILE A 52 2.12 5.47 -0.87
N VAL A 53 1.53 6.50 -1.45
CA VAL A 53 0.24 6.43 -2.13
C VAL A 53 0.47 6.78 -3.59
N ASN A 54 -0.23 6.13 -4.51
CA ASN A 54 -0.11 6.45 -5.94
C ASN A 54 -0.50 7.91 -6.19
N PRO A 55 0.13 8.57 -7.17
CA PRO A 55 -0.23 9.94 -7.50
C PRO A 55 -1.72 10.07 -7.80
N GLY A 56 -2.37 11.04 -7.19
CA GLY A 56 -3.81 11.26 -7.36
C GLY A 56 -4.71 10.35 -6.56
N GLY A 57 -4.14 9.43 -5.78
CA GLY A 57 -4.92 8.47 -5.01
C GLY A 57 -5.10 8.81 -3.55
N GLU A 58 -4.65 9.98 -3.12
CA GLU A 58 -4.67 10.36 -1.69
C GLU A 58 -6.09 10.36 -1.13
N GLU A 59 -7.07 10.78 -1.91
CA GLU A 59 -8.45 10.83 -1.45
C GLU A 59 -9.06 9.44 -1.25
N LEU A 60 -8.54 8.46 -1.98
CA LEU A 60 -9.04 7.09 -1.91
C LEU A 60 -8.29 6.24 -0.89
N ALA A 61 -7.14 6.72 -0.45
CA ALA A 61 -6.25 5.92 0.39
C ALA A 61 -6.88 5.56 1.74
N GLY A 62 -7.60 6.49 2.35
CA GLY A 62 -8.26 6.24 3.64
C GLY A 62 -9.31 5.14 3.54
N GLY A 63 -10.10 5.16 2.49
CA GLY A 63 -11.11 4.11 2.25
C GLY A 63 -10.48 2.76 2.00
N LEU A 64 -9.41 2.74 1.20
CA LEU A 64 -8.67 1.52 0.93
C LEU A 64 -8.10 0.92 2.22
N LEU A 65 -7.47 1.75 3.05
CA LEU A 65 -6.89 1.28 4.31
C LEU A 65 -7.97 0.73 5.25
N ARG A 66 -9.13 1.36 5.28
CA ARG A 66 -10.25 0.89 6.08
C ARG A 66 -10.74 -0.48 5.58
N ASP A 67 -10.83 -0.64 4.26
CA ASP A 67 -11.27 -1.90 3.66
C ASP A 67 -10.27 -3.02 3.97
N VAL A 68 -8.99 -2.73 3.89
CA VAL A 68 -7.94 -3.70 4.22
C VAL A 68 -8.01 -4.08 5.70
N LEU A 69 -8.19 -3.11 6.58
CA LEU A 69 -8.29 -3.36 8.01
C LEU A 69 -9.48 -4.28 8.31
N ASN A 70 -10.62 -4.00 7.71
CA ASN A 70 -11.81 -4.83 7.87
C ASN A 70 -11.60 -6.25 7.34
N ALA A 71 -10.94 -6.38 6.22
CA ALA A 71 -10.65 -7.69 5.64
C ALA A 71 -9.70 -8.50 6.52
N VAL A 72 -8.67 -7.87 7.04
CA VAL A 72 -7.70 -8.53 7.91
C VAL A 72 -8.36 -8.97 9.22
N GLU A 73 -9.13 -8.08 9.84
CA GLU A 73 -9.80 -8.39 11.08
C GLU A 73 -10.90 -9.45 10.89
N GLY A 74 -11.64 -9.34 9.80
CA GLY A 74 -12.67 -10.33 9.48
C GLY A 74 -12.09 -11.70 9.20
N ASN A 75 -10.99 -11.78 8.50
CA ASN A 75 -10.32 -13.04 8.23
C ASN A 75 -9.75 -13.66 9.51
N GLY A 76 -9.27 -12.84 10.42
CA GLY A 76 -8.79 -13.31 11.71
C GLY A 76 -9.90 -13.94 12.53
N ASP A 77 -11.09 -13.36 12.47
CA ASP A 77 -12.25 -13.86 13.22
C ASP A 77 -12.77 -15.17 12.68
N ARG A 78 -12.56 -15.47 11.43
CA ARG A 78 -13.06 -16.67 10.80
C ARG A 78 -12.18 -17.89 10.98
N GLN A 79 -11.01 -17.67 11.50
CA GLN A 79 -10.09 -18.76 11.78
C GLN A 79 -10.11 -19.19 13.24
#